data_57a7893a1186ac75fd846f6591c423bd
#
_entry.id   57a7893a1186ac75fd846f6591c423bd
#
_cell.length_a   1.000
_cell.length_b   1.000
_cell.length_c   1.000
_cell.angle_alpha   90.00
_cell.angle_beta   90.00
_cell.angle_gamma   90.00
#
_symmetry.space_group_name_H-M   'P 1'
#
loop_
_entity.id
_entity.type
_entity.pdbx_description
1 polymer ?
#
loop_
_entity_poly.entity_id
_entity_poly.type
_entity_poly.pdbx_seq_one_letter_code
_entity_poly.pdbx_strand_id
1 'polypeptide(L)'
;MYIIVGLGNPTKEYQNTRHNIGFDVIDKLADINNITVLEKKHKALVGKGIINGQKVILAKPQTYMNLSGESVRELVDYYKVDEETELIVIYDDISLDVGQLRIRKKGSAGGHNGIKSIIQHLGHDVFPRIKMGVGEKPKGYDLADYVLGHFKKEERVIRDESVVTATKAIELMVIDEIGEAMNLYNKKAKQVE
;
A
#
# COMPACT_ATOMS: atom_id res chain seq x y z
N MET A 1 -4.87 -17.79 1.79
CA MET A 1 -3.96 -17.04 0.88
C MET A 1 -4.31 -15.57 0.96
N TYR A 2 -3.30 -14.71 0.97
CA TYR A 2 -3.49 -13.25 0.96
C TYR A 2 -2.99 -12.65 -0.36
N ILE A 3 -3.70 -11.65 -0.85
CA ILE A 3 -3.22 -10.77 -1.92
C ILE A 3 -2.80 -9.45 -1.29
N ILE A 4 -1.56 -9.04 -1.52
CA ILE A 4 -0.98 -7.82 -0.97
C ILE A 4 -0.64 -6.91 -2.13
N VAL A 5 -1.33 -5.78 -2.24
CA VAL A 5 -1.24 -4.85 -3.36
C VAL A 5 -0.67 -3.52 -2.90
N GLY A 6 0.46 -3.12 -3.46
CA GLY A 6 0.97 -1.77 -3.31
C GLY A 6 0.59 -0.91 -4.51
N LEU A 7 0.03 0.27 -4.27
CA LEU A 7 -0.37 1.18 -5.33
C LEU A 7 0.75 2.13 -5.73
N GLY A 8 0.80 2.45 -7.00
CA GLY A 8 1.75 3.37 -7.59
C GLY A 8 1.53 3.51 -9.10
N ASN A 9 2.34 4.32 -9.72
CA ASN A 9 2.38 4.47 -11.18
C ASN A 9 3.61 3.75 -11.74
N PRO A 10 3.47 2.99 -12.83
CA PRO A 10 4.63 2.37 -13.49
C PRO A 10 5.51 3.44 -14.15
N THR A 11 6.68 3.07 -14.58
CA THR A 11 7.73 3.85 -15.23
C THR A 11 8.68 4.59 -14.27
N LYS A 12 9.88 4.82 -14.78
CA LYS A 12 10.99 5.39 -13.99
C LYS A 12 10.71 6.79 -13.44
N GLU A 13 9.92 7.59 -14.16
CA GLU A 13 9.62 8.98 -13.76
C GLU A 13 8.86 9.07 -12.43
N TYR A 14 8.12 8.01 -12.07
CA TYR A 14 7.36 7.98 -10.82
C TYR A 14 8.07 7.29 -9.65
N GLN A 15 9.27 6.74 -9.88
CA GLN A 15 10.03 6.08 -8.83
C GLN A 15 10.36 7.06 -7.70
N ASN A 16 10.22 6.58 -6.46
CA ASN A 16 10.50 7.35 -5.23
C ASN A 16 9.60 8.57 -5.03
N THR A 17 8.51 8.69 -5.76
CA THR A 17 7.50 9.72 -5.49
C THR A 17 6.63 9.32 -4.30
N ARG A 18 5.95 10.31 -3.69
CA ARG A 18 5.01 10.07 -2.59
C ARG A 18 3.92 9.07 -2.99
N HIS A 19 3.40 9.21 -4.19
CA HIS A 19 2.31 8.36 -4.71
C HIS A 19 2.73 6.90 -4.91
N ASN A 20 4.02 6.62 -5.03
CA ASN A 20 4.57 5.28 -5.23
C ASN A 20 5.01 4.58 -3.94
N ILE A 21 4.72 5.14 -2.76
CA ILE A 21 5.15 4.51 -1.50
C ILE A 21 4.58 3.09 -1.32
N GLY A 22 3.41 2.81 -1.88
CA GLY A 22 2.85 1.46 -1.89
C GLY A 22 3.74 0.47 -2.67
N PHE A 23 4.29 0.89 -3.81
CA PHE A 23 5.28 0.07 -4.54
C PHE A 23 6.54 -0.17 -3.72
N ASP A 24 7.01 0.86 -3.00
CA ASP A 24 8.20 0.74 -2.15
C ASP A 24 8.00 -0.29 -1.04
N VAL A 25 6.81 -0.37 -0.46
CA VAL A 25 6.47 -1.38 0.56
C VAL A 25 6.49 -2.79 -0.05
N ILE A 26 5.92 -2.98 -1.22
CA ILE A 26 5.95 -4.28 -1.92
C ILE A 26 7.38 -4.68 -2.23
N ASP A 27 8.20 -3.78 -2.74
CA ASP A 27 9.59 -4.08 -3.08
C ASP A 27 10.40 -4.46 -1.82
N LYS A 28 10.18 -3.78 -0.71
CA LYS A 28 10.83 -4.10 0.57
C LYS A 28 10.35 -5.44 1.13
N LEU A 29 9.07 -5.70 1.08
CA LEU A 29 8.47 -6.96 1.52
C LEU A 29 9.01 -8.14 0.70
N ALA A 30 9.12 -7.97 -0.61
CA ALA A 30 9.67 -8.94 -1.54
C ALA A 30 11.15 -9.23 -1.22
N ASP A 31 11.95 -8.19 -1.00
CA ASP A 31 13.37 -8.31 -0.64
C ASP A 31 13.56 -9.09 0.66
N ILE A 32 12.84 -8.75 1.70
CA ILE A 32 12.93 -9.41 3.02
C ILE A 32 12.55 -10.89 2.93
N ASN A 33 11.57 -11.24 2.10
CA ASN A 33 11.01 -12.59 2.02
C ASN A 33 11.52 -13.39 0.81
N ASN A 34 12.50 -12.90 0.07
CA ASN A 34 13.05 -13.54 -1.12
C ASN A 34 11.98 -13.88 -2.17
N ILE A 35 11.05 -12.97 -2.40
CA ILE A 35 10.01 -13.10 -3.41
C ILE A 35 10.36 -12.22 -4.60
N THR A 36 10.32 -12.80 -5.80
CA THR A 36 10.53 -12.04 -7.04
C THR A 36 9.19 -11.56 -7.59
N VAL A 37 9.03 -10.23 -7.75
CA VAL A 37 7.79 -9.58 -8.21
C VAL A 37 8.00 -9.04 -9.63
N LEU A 38 8.13 -9.92 -10.60
CA LEU A 38 8.45 -9.57 -12.00
C LEU A 38 7.52 -10.22 -13.03
N GLU A 39 6.62 -11.11 -12.63
CA GLU A 39 5.70 -11.77 -13.55
C GLU A 39 4.59 -10.80 -13.96
N LYS A 40 4.40 -10.61 -15.27
CA LYS A 40 3.33 -9.76 -15.81
C LYS A 40 2.02 -10.53 -15.89
N LYS A 41 1.13 -10.31 -14.94
CA LYS A 41 -0.21 -10.91 -14.86
C LYS A 41 -1.22 -9.94 -14.25
N HIS A 42 -2.48 -10.08 -14.63
CA HIS A 42 -3.58 -9.32 -14.01
C HIS A 42 -3.33 -7.81 -14.01
N LYS A 43 -2.77 -7.29 -15.10
CA LYS A 43 -2.41 -5.87 -15.24
C LYS A 43 -1.48 -5.38 -14.13
N ALA A 44 -0.63 -6.27 -13.63
CA ALA A 44 0.30 -6.00 -12.54
C ALA A 44 1.65 -6.70 -12.77
N LEU A 45 2.65 -6.31 -11.99
CA LEU A 45 3.79 -7.16 -11.69
C LEU A 45 3.47 -7.96 -10.44
N VAL A 46 3.58 -9.28 -10.52
CA VAL A 46 3.21 -10.18 -9.42
C VAL A 46 4.35 -11.11 -9.04
N GLY A 47 4.34 -11.54 -7.79
CA GLY A 47 5.21 -12.57 -7.26
C GLY A 47 4.49 -13.43 -6.24
N LYS A 48 4.78 -14.71 -6.23
CA LYS A 48 4.23 -15.69 -5.28
C LYS A 48 5.26 -16.02 -4.23
N GLY A 49 4.84 -16.18 -2.99
CA GLY A 49 5.74 -16.58 -1.92
C GLY A 49 5.01 -16.97 -0.65
N ILE A 50 5.78 -17.03 0.42
CA ILE A 50 5.29 -17.39 1.75
C ILE A 50 5.80 -16.36 2.74
N ILE A 51 4.88 -15.82 3.56
CA ILE A 51 5.19 -14.93 4.67
C ILE A 51 4.53 -15.50 5.93
N ASN A 52 5.31 -15.72 6.98
CA ASN A 52 4.83 -16.34 8.22
C ASN A 52 4.00 -17.61 7.98
N GLY A 53 4.45 -18.46 7.09
CA GLY A 53 3.78 -19.73 6.77
C GLY A 53 2.54 -19.60 5.88
N GLN A 54 2.14 -18.39 5.49
CA GLN A 54 0.97 -18.12 4.65
C GLN A 54 1.36 -17.90 3.20
N LYS A 55 0.61 -18.49 2.29
CA LYS A 55 0.77 -18.20 0.86
C LYS A 55 0.32 -16.78 0.57
N VAL A 56 1.15 -16.04 -0.14
CA VAL A 56 0.87 -14.65 -0.53
C VAL A 56 1.12 -14.43 -2.01
N ILE A 57 0.35 -13.51 -2.56
CA ILE A 57 0.59 -12.89 -3.87
C ILE A 57 0.94 -11.44 -3.61
N LEU A 58 2.14 -11.02 -3.98
CA LEU A 58 2.55 -9.62 -3.98
C LEU A 58 2.27 -9.04 -5.34
N ALA A 59 1.65 -7.86 -5.39
CA ALA A 59 1.28 -7.23 -6.65
C ALA A 59 1.54 -5.73 -6.66
N LYS A 60 2.07 -5.26 -7.79
CA LYS A 60 2.19 -3.84 -8.12
C LYS A 60 1.39 -3.59 -9.41
N PRO A 61 0.17 -3.03 -9.34
CA PRO A 61 -0.61 -2.72 -10.54
C PRO A 61 0.16 -1.84 -11.53
N GLN A 62 0.06 -2.15 -12.81
CA GLN A 62 0.74 -1.41 -13.89
C GLN A 62 -0.25 -0.59 -14.73
N THR A 63 -1.45 -0.36 -14.19
CA THR A 63 -2.58 0.29 -14.84
C THR A 63 -2.54 1.81 -14.81
N TYR A 64 -1.54 2.42 -14.16
CA TYR A 64 -1.59 3.75 -13.58
C TYR A 64 -2.64 3.86 -12.45
N MET A 65 -2.46 4.85 -11.59
CA MET A 65 -3.15 4.93 -10.29
C MET A 65 -4.68 4.92 -10.42
N ASN A 66 -5.23 5.72 -11.32
CA ASN A 66 -6.68 5.87 -11.49
C ASN A 66 -7.40 4.62 -12.02
N LEU A 67 -6.67 3.62 -12.50
CA LEU A 67 -7.19 2.35 -12.99
C LEU A 67 -6.79 1.15 -12.12
N SER A 68 -6.30 1.39 -10.91
CA SER A 68 -5.83 0.34 -10.01
C SER A 68 -6.88 -0.74 -9.73
N GLY A 69 -8.16 -0.38 -9.72
CA GLY A 69 -9.27 -1.31 -9.50
C GLY A 69 -9.40 -2.37 -10.59
N GLU A 70 -8.99 -2.09 -11.82
CA GLU A 70 -9.00 -3.11 -12.89
C GLU A 70 -8.08 -4.27 -12.55
N SER A 71 -6.88 -3.98 -12.06
CA SER A 71 -5.91 -5.01 -11.64
C SER A 71 -6.38 -5.76 -10.39
N VAL A 72 -6.85 -5.03 -9.38
CA VAL A 72 -7.31 -5.65 -8.13
C VAL A 72 -8.50 -6.57 -8.38
N ARG A 73 -9.46 -6.18 -9.24
CA ARG A 73 -10.60 -7.03 -9.59
C ARG A 73 -10.13 -8.34 -10.24
N GLU A 74 -9.22 -8.28 -11.21
CA GLU A 74 -8.67 -9.49 -11.84
C GLU A 74 -7.95 -10.39 -10.84
N LEU A 75 -7.15 -9.83 -9.93
CA LEU A 75 -6.43 -10.59 -8.90
C LEU A 75 -7.38 -11.32 -7.96
N VAL A 76 -8.37 -10.61 -7.43
CA VAL A 76 -9.36 -11.18 -6.50
C VAL A 76 -10.17 -12.29 -7.17
N ASP A 77 -10.62 -12.08 -8.40
CA ASP A 77 -11.40 -13.07 -9.14
C ASP A 77 -10.58 -14.31 -9.50
N TYR A 78 -9.34 -14.12 -9.94
CA TYR A 78 -8.49 -15.24 -10.35
C TYR A 78 -8.08 -16.12 -9.17
N TYR A 79 -7.63 -15.51 -8.07
CA TYR A 79 -7.18 -16.25 -6.88
C TYR A 79 -8.31 -16.63 -5.93
N LYS A 80 -9.53 -16.14 -6.17
CA LYS A 80 -10.74 -16.45 -5.41
C LYS A 80 -10.57 -16.23 -3.90
N VAL A 81 -9.95 -15.11 -3.54
CA VAL A 81 -9.81 -14.70 -2.15
C VAL A 81 -11.05 -13.94 -1.68
N ASP A 82 -11.28 -13.95 -0.38
CA ASP A 82 -12.25 -13.07 0.25
C ASP A 82 -11.61 -11.69 0.43
N GLU A 83 -12.04 -10.71 -0.39
CA GLU A 83 -11.50 -9.36 -0.36
C GLU A 83 -11.71 -8.64 0.99
N GLU A 84 -12.71 -9.01 1.74
CA GLU A 84 -12.97 -8.38 3.05
C GLU A 84 -11.95 -8.75 4.11
N THR A 85 -11.26 -9.89 3.96
CA THR A 85 -10.32 -10.40 4.95
C THR A 85 -8.94 -10.76 4.40
N GLU A 86 -8.82 -11.07 3.12
CA GLU A 86 -7.61 -11.62 2.51
C GLU A 86 -6.96 -10.71 1.45
N LEU A 87 -7.48 -9.49 1.28
CA LEU A 87 -6.88 -8.44 0.45
C LEU A 87 -6.28 -7.36 1.35
N ILE A 88 -5.02 -6.99 1.12
CA ILE A 88 -4.36 -5.88 1.81
C ILE A 88 -3.90 -4.89 0.75
N VAL A 89 -4.33 -3.63 0.84
CA VAL A 89 -3.94 -2.56 -0.08
C VAL A 89 -3.11 -1.52 0.65
N ILE A 90 -1.94 -1.18 0.10
CA ILE A 90 -1.01 -0.20 0.68
C ILE A 90 -0.92 1.01 -0.24
N TYR A 91 -1.12 2.20 0.31
CA TYR A 91 -1.15 3.45 -0.45
C TYR A 91 -0.80 4.68 0.38
N ASP A 92 -0.52 5.78 -0.30
CA ASP A 92 -0.15 7.07 0.29
C ASP A 92 -1.36 7.82 0.86
N ASP A 93 -1.13 8.53 1.98
CA ASP A 93 -2.14 9.35 2.63
C ASP A 93 -1.54 10.71 3.05
N ILE A 94 -2.10 11.80 2.50
CA ILE A 94 -1.66 13.17 2.78
C ILE A 94 -2.14 13.69 4.14
N SER A 95 -3.07 13.01 4.80
CA SER A 95 -3.58 13.38 6.13
C SER A 95 -2.72 12.86 7.27
N LEU A 96 -1.71 12.06 6.96
CA LEU A 96 -0.76 11.48 7.92
C LEU A 96 0.64 12.04 7.67
N ASP A 97 1.36 12.33 8.75
CA ASP A 97 2.76 12.75 8.66
C ASP A 97 3.64 11.64 8.07
N VAL A 98 4.74 12.04 7.41
CA VAL A 98 5.76 11.09 6.97
C VAL A 98 6.21 10.26 8.18
N GLY A 99 6.22 8.95 8.03
CA GLY A 99 6.57 8.03 9.12
C GLY A 99 5.38 7.43 9.86
N GLN A 100 4.19 8.01 9.73
CA GLN A 100 2.97 7.45 10.31
C GLN A 100 2.33 6.41 9.40
N LEU A 101 1.77 5.37 10.01
CA LEU A 101 0.92 4.40 9.36
C LEU A 101 -0.48 4.44 9.97
N ARG A 102 -1.46 4.04 9.17
CA ARG A 102 -2.82 3.82 9.64
C ARG A 102 -3.38 2.56 8.99
N ILE A 103 -3.64 1.56 9.81
CA ILE A 103 -4.25 0.30 9.38
C ILE A 103 -5.74 0.39 9.63
N ARG A 104 -6.55 0.04 8.62
CA ARG A 104 -8.01 0.03 8.68
C ARG A 104 -8.55 -1.23 8.00
N LYS A 105 -9.70 -1.72 8.47
CA LYS A 105 -10.43 -2.84 7.86
C LYS A 105 -11.37 -2.38 6.75
N LYS A 106 -11.76 -1.10 6.77
CA LYS A 106 -12.67 -0.47 5.81
C LYS A 106 -12.50 1.04 5.81
N GLY A 107 -13.02 1.69 4.82
CA GLY A 107 -13.04 3.14 4.75
C GLY A 107 -13.22 3.68 3.34
N SER A 108 -13.63 4.96 3.27
CA SER A 108 -13.77 5.67 1.99
C SER A 108 -12.42 5.91 1.31
N ALA A 109 -12.47 6.38 0.06
CA ALA A 109 -11.27 6.71 -0.71
C ALA A 109 -10.50 7.93 -0.18
N GLY A 110 -11.17 8.83 0.54
CA GLY A 110 -10.53 10.06 1.05
C GLY A 110 -9.87 10.91 -0.04
N GLY A 111 -10.39 10.90 -1.27
CA GLY A 111 -9.81 11.61 -2.40
C GLY A 111 -8.73 10.85 -3.17
N HIS A 112 -8.30 9.69 -2.71
CA HIS A 112 -7.26 8.88 -3.38
C HIS A 112 -7.84 8.16 -4.61
N ASN A 113 -7.33 8.47 -5.81
CA ASN A 113 -7.89 7.97 -7.06
C ASN A 113 -7.74 6.45 -7.24
N GLY A 114 -6.65 5.86 -6.75
CA GLY A 114 -6.46 4.42 -6.77
C GLY A 114 -7.50 3.69 -5.93
N ILE A 115 -7.78 4.19 -4.74
CA ILE A 115 -8.80 3.62 -3.85
C ILE A 115 -10.20 3.82 -4.40
N LYS A 116 -10.50 4.98 -5.00
CA LYS A 116 -11.77 5.18 -5.72
C LYS A 116 -12.00 4.11 -6.77
N SER A 117 -10.98 3.83 -7.58
CA SER A 117 -11.03 2.80 -8.61
C SER A 117 -11.28 1.41 -8.01
N ILE A 118 -10.59 1.05 -6.93
CA ILE A 118 -10.77 -0.24 -6.27
C ILE A 118 -12.19 -0.38 -5.72
N ILE A 119 -12.71 0.62 -5.01
CA ILE A 119 -14.06 0.62 -4.47
C ILE A 119 -15.09 0.48 -5.59
N GLN A 120 -14.90 1.18 -6.70
CA GLN A 120 -15.78 1.09 -7.86
C GLN A 120 -15.81 -0.34 -8.45
N HIS A 121 -14.67 -0.99 -8.57
CA HIS A 121 -14.57 -2.33 -9.16
C HIS A 121 -14.99 -3.44 -8.20
N LEU A 122 -14.75 -3.31 -6.90
CA LEU A 122 -15.21 -4.28 -5.89
C LEU A 122 -16.67 -4.09 -5.53
N GLY A 123 -17.20 -2.87 -5.65
CA GLY A 123 -18.57 -2.53 -5.28
C GLY A 123 -18.78 -2.21 -3.79
N HIS A 124 -17.71 -2.17 -3.00
CA HIS A 124 -17.74 -1.83 -1.57
C HIS A 124 -16.37 -1.34 -1.10
N ASP A 125 -16.30 -0.82 0.12
CA ASP A 125 -15.08 -0.28 0.75
C ASP A 125 -14.53 -1.15 1.90
N VAL A 126 -15.01 -2.38 2.03
CA VAL A 126 -14.62 -3.29 3.12
C VAL A 126 -13.47 -4.18 2.68
N PHE A 127 -12.27 -3.67 2.83
CA PHE A 127 -11.02 -4.42 2.64
C PHE A 127 -9.92 -3.85 3.52
N PRO A 128 -9.03 -4.71 4.07
CA PRO A 128 -7.88 -4.26 4.85
C PRO A 128 -6.94 -3.36 4.04
N ARG A 129 -6.43 -2.32 4.69
CA ARG A 129 -5.52 -1.37 4.06
C ARG A 129 -4.50 -0.82 5.04
N ILE A 130 -3.37 -0.43 4.50
CA ILE A 130 -2.34 0.32 5.22
C ILE A 130 -2.18 1.66 4.52
N LYS A 131 -2.50 2.72 5.23
CA LYS A 131 -2.27 4.09 4.78
C LYS A 131 -0.87 4.52 5.22
N MET A 132 -0.06 4.94 4.25
CA MET A 132 1.31 5.39 4.48
C MET A 132 1.35 6.92 4.46
N GLY A 133 1.72 7.54 5.57
CA GLY A 133 1.83 8.99 5.65
C GLY A 133 2.90 9.55 4.71
N VAL A 134 2.52 10.55 3.92
CA VAL A 134 3.43 11.26 3.01
C VAL A 134 3.51 12.76 3.29
N GLY A 135 2.86 13.20 4.36
CA GLY A 135 2.83 14.58 4.80
C GLY A 135 1.70 15.39 4.15
N GLU A 136 1.36 16.47 4.81
CA GLU A 136 0.31 17.37 4.36
C GLU A 136 0.73 18.16 3.12
N LYS A 137 -0.17 18.24 2.15
CA LYS A 137 0.01 19.09 0.97
C LYS A 137 0.11 20.57 1.42
N PRO A 138 1.15 21.30 0.99
CA PRO A 138 1.22 22.74 1.26
C PRO A 138 -0.01 23.48 0.74
N LYS A 139 -0.43 24.49 1.48
CA LYS A 139 -1.59 25.31 1.13
C LYS A 139 -1.39 25.98 -0.22
N GLY A 140 -2.38 25.84 -1.12
CA GLY A 140 -2.31 26.38 -2.48
C GLY A 140 -1.54 25.54 -3.48
N TYR A 141 -0.93 24.42 -3.04
CA TYR A 141 -0.25 23.48 -3.92
C TYR A 141 -1.26 22.53 -4.59
N ASP A 142 -1.05 22.19 -5.85
CA ASP A 142 -1.88 21.19 -6.54
C ASP A 142 -1.66 19.78 -5.94
N LEU A 143 -2.73 19.05 -5.68
CA LEU A 143 -2.64 17.73 -5.05
C LEU A 143 -1.89 16.73 -5.92
N ALA A 144 -2.18 16.69 -7.23
CA ALA A 144 -1.52 15.77 -8.14
C ALA A 144 0.00 16.07 -8.21
N ASP A 145 0.38 17.32 -8.31
CA ASP A 145 1.80 17.72 -8.32
C ASP A 145 2.49 17.35 -7.01
N TYR A 146 1.81 17.50 -5.88
CA TYR A 146 2.38 17.14 -4.58
C TYR A 146 2.66 15.64 -4.45
N VAL A 147 1.69 14.79 -4.75
CA VAL A 147 1.86 13.33 -4.61
C VAL A 147 2.79 12.73 -5.67
N LEU A 148 2.89 13.36 -6.83
CA LEU A 148 3.85 12.98 -7.87
C LEU A 148 5.27 13.56 -7.63
N GLY A 149 5.44 14.36 -6.58
CA GLY A 149 6.71 14.87 -6.14
C GLY A 149 7.48 13.88 -5.26
N HIS A 150 8.78 14.13 -5.15
CA HIS A 150 9.66 13.33 -4.30
C HIS A 150 9.63 13.79 -2.86
N PHE A 151 9.96 12.87 -1.93
CA PHE A 151 10.19 13.21 -0.54
C PHE A 151 11.38 14.16 -0.39
N LYS A 152 11.27 15.11 0.53
CA LYS A 152 12.40 15.96 0.91
C LYS A 152 13.53 15.11 1.46
N LYS A 153 14.77 15.58 1.32
CA LYS A 153 15.95 14.85 1.79
C LYS A 153 15.85 14.43 3.25
N GLU A 154 15.40 15.34 4.11
CA GLU A 154 15.22 15.11 5.56
C GLU A 154 14.09 14.13 5.88
N GLU A 155 13.17 13.88 4.97
CA GLU A 155 12.06 12.94 5.15
C GLU A 155 12.40 11.51 4.75
N ARG A 156 13.47 11.30 3.99
CA ARG A 156 13.77 9.99 3.36
C ARG A 156 14.09 8.90 4.37
N VAL A 157 14.81 9.22 5.45
CA VAL A 157 15.12 8.25 6.50
C VAL A 157 13.84 7.81 7.21
N ILE A 158 12.97 8.76 7.56
CA ILE A 158 11.70 8.48 8.22
C ILE A 158 10.77 7.68 7.28
N ARG A 159 10.75 8.02 6.00
CA ARG A 159 10.02 7.26 4.98
C ARG A 159 10.49 5.82 4.92
N ASP A 160 11.81 5.59 4.86
CA ASP A 160 12.39 4.26 4.77
C ASP A 160 12.09 3.42 6.03
N GLU A 161 12.13 4.02 7.21
CA GLU A 161 11.72 3.37 8.46
C GLU A 161 10.24 2.98 8.43
N SER A 162 9.37 3.85 7.92
CA SER A 162 7.93 3.55 7.81
C SER A 162 7.64 2.40 6.84
N VAL A 163 8.40 2.30 5.76
CA VAL A 163 8.31 1.18 4.82
C VAL A 163 8.66 -0.14 5.51
N VAL A 164 9.72 -0.17 6.31
CA VAL A 164 10.07 -1.36 7.12
C VAL A 164 8.98 -1.67 8.14
N THR A 165 8.44 -0.67 8.81
CA THR A 165 7.33 -0.86 9.77
C THR A 165 6.10 -1.46 9.09
N ALA A 166 5.77 -1.01 7.88
CA ALA A 166 4.67 -1.58 7.10
C ALA A 166 4.88 -3.07 6.82
N THR A 167 6.10 -3.51 6.52
CA THR A 167 6.39 -4.93 6.33
C THR A 167 6.12 -5.76 7.59
N LYS A 168 6.45 -5.22 8.76
CA LYS A 168 6.16 -5.87 10.05
C LYS A 168 4.66 -5.97 10.33
N ALA A 169 3.91 -4.92 9.98
CA ALA A 169 2.45 -4.93 10.09
C ALA A 169 1.85 -6.02 9.19
N ILE A 170 2.32 -6.14 7.97
CA ILE A 170 1.86 -7.16 7.01
C ILE A 170 2.14 -8.58 7.54
N GLU A 171 3.29 -8.82 8.16
CA GLU A 171 3.62 -10.12 8.76
C GLU A 171 2.58 -10.56 9.82
N LEU A 172 2.01 -9.62 10.58
CA LEU A 172 0.92 -9.89 11.50
C LEU A 172 -0.43 -10.06 10.78
N MET A 173 -0.70 -9.22 9.79
CA MET A 173 -1.98 -9.24 9.08
C MET A 173 -2.19 -10.56 8.33
N VAL A 174 -1.15 -11.16 7.78
CA VAL A 174 -1.27 -12.42 7.03
C VAL A 174 -1.49 -13.65 7.92
N ILE A 175 -1.32 -13.53 9.21
CA ILE A 175 -1.66 -14.56 10.20
C ILE A 175 -2.92 -14.20 11.01
N ASP A 176 -3.79 -13.37 10.43
CA ASP A 176 -5.06 -12.94 11.01
C ASP A 176 -4.93 -12.15 12.33
N GLU A 177 -3.81 -11.44 12.50
CA GLU A 177 -3.51 -10.61 13.67
C GLU A 177 -3.59 -9.11 13.36
N ILE A 178 -4.58 -8.71 12.55
CA ILE A 178 -4.77 -7.30 12.18
C ILE A 178 -5.04 -6.43 13.42
N GLY A 179 -5.74 -6.94 14.43
CA GLY A 179 -5.97 -6.21 15.67
C GLY A 179 -4.69 -5.86 16.40
N GLU A 180 -3.75 -6.79 16.48
CA GLU A 180 -2.43 -6.55 17.06
C GLU A 180 -1.60 -5.58 16.22
N ALA A 181 -1.64 -5.72 14.90
CA ALA A 181 -0.98 -4.77 14.00
C ALA A 181 -1.51 -3.34 14.21
N MET A 182 -2.82 -3.17 14.36
CA MET A 182 -3.45 -1.87 14.65
C MET A 182 -2.98 -1.32 16.01
N ASN A 183 -2.92 -2.16 17.03
CA ASN A 183 -2.44 -1.75 18.36
C ASN A 183 -1.00 -1.28 18.34
N LEU A 184 -0.12 -1.97 17.63
CA LEU A 184 1.31 -1.65 17.58
C LEU A 184 1.62 -0.43 16.70
N TYR A 185 0.95 -0.29 15.54
CA TYR A 185 1.39 0.62 14.49
C TYR A 185 0.47 1.80 14.21
N ASN A 186 -0.77 1.83 14.72
CA ASN A 186 -1.68 2.98 14.58
C ASN A 186 -1.37 4.12 15.57
N LYS A 187 -0.38 3.97 16.44
CA LYS A 187 -0.01 5.01 17.40
C LYS A 187 0.67 6.17 16.70
N LYS A 188 0.32 7.40 17.10
CA LYS A 188 1.12 8.56 16.73
C LYS A 188 2.53 8.37 17.25
N ALA A 189 3.55 8.65 16.42
CA ALA A 189 4.90 8.80 16.92
C ALA A 189 4.88 9.81 18.08
N LYS A 190 5.48 9.48 19.23
CA LYS A 190 5.63 10.45 20.32
C LYS A 190 6.35 11.66 19.75
N GLN A 191 5.73 12.83 19.81
CA GLN A 191 6.47 14.07 19.63
C GLN A 191 7.56 14.06 20.69
N VAL A 192 8.81 14.06 20.27
CA VAL A 192 9.94 14.30 21.17
C VAL A 192 9.84 15.77 21.53
N GLU A 193 9.45 16.07 22.78
CA GLU A 193 9.51 17.42 23.36
C GLU A 193 10.96 17.91 23.39
#